data_cd42af10ddb592bb9a475758f096d492
#
_entry.id   cd42af10ddb592bb9a475758f096d492
#
_cell.length_a   1.000
_cell.length_b   1.000
_cell.length_c   1.000
_cell.angle_alpha   90.00
_cell.angle_beta   90.00
_cell.angle_gamma   90.00
#
_symmetry.space_group_name_H-M   'P 1'
#
loop_
_entity.id
_entity.type
_entity.pdbx_description
1 polymer ?
#
loop_
_entity_poly.entity_id
_entity_poly.type
_entity_poly.pdbx_seq_one_letter_code
_entity_poly.pdbx_strand_id
1 'polypeptide(L)'
;MKALTAALLFVAIALVAQPARAQFASGGGPIDITADELELVDAQHLAIWRGDVEALQGRNRMRAEVLNIYFNGVSSSGGGSGAAPGRNWGKVQRIVAENKVFYISPSQTARGDHGVYEMASDTITITGDVIVAQGQSVVHGEKLTIDVKTGHAVMVSNARGRGASGRVRGIFYPNNITPTDGPTPPPSRLP
;
A
#
# COMPACT_ATOMS: atom_id res chain seq x y z
N MET A 1 -49.39 0.35 -59.29
CA MET A 1 -49.39 1.36 -58.24
C MET A 1 -48.80 0.67 -57.02
N LYS A 2 -47.54 0.94 -56.79
CA LYS A 2 -46.71 0.12 -55.89
C LYS A 2 -46.42 0.94 -54.61
N ALA A 3 -46.94 0.47 -53.48
CA ALA A 3 -46.67 1.05 -52.18
C ALA A 3 -45.34 0.55 -51.66
N LEU A 4 -44.39 1.44 -51.44
CA LEU A 4 -43.11 1.18 -50.75
C LEU A 4 -43.35 1.31 -49.24
N THR A 5 -43.26 0.22 -48.55
CA THR A 5 -43.25 0.17 -47.09
C THR A 5 -41.78 0.35 -46.63
N ALA A 6 -41.45 1.50 -46.02
CA ALA A 6 -40.18 1.73 -45.37
C ALA A 6 -40.21 1.15 -43.95
N ALA A 7 -39.45 0.09 -43.70
CA ALA A 7 -39.25 -0.46 -42.39
C ALA A 7 -38.15 0.34 -41.68
N LEU A 8 -38.52 1.07 -40.63
CA LEU A 8 -37.61 1.79 -39.75
C LEU A 8 -37.03 0.80 -38.73
N LEU A 9 -35.77 0.45 -38.92
CA LEU A 9 -35.01 -0.41 -37.99
C LEU A 9 -34.49 0.49 -36.83
N PHE A 10 -35.18 0.42 -35.70
CA PHE A 10 -34.73 1.06 -34.45
C PHE A 10 -33.65 0.16 -33.81
N VAL A 11 -32.39 0.48 -34.00
CA VAL A 11 -31.30 -0.14 -33.26
C VAL A 11 -31.23 0.53 -31.88
N ALA A 12 -31.77 -0.12 -30.87
CA ALA A 12 -31.61 0.26 -29.48
C ALA A 12 -30.18 -0.09 -29.04
N ILE A 13 -29.31 0.90 -29.01
CA ILE A 13 -27.98 0.76 -28.38
C ILE A 13 -28.20 0.76 -26.86
N ALA A 14 -28.27 -0.45 -26.27
CA ALA A 14 -28.21 -0.62 -24.84
C ALA A 14 -26.81 -0.24 -24.36
N LEU A 15 -26.67 0.96 -23.80
CA LEU A 15 -25.48 1.36 -23.06
C LEU A 15 -25.39 0.47 -21.82
N VAL A 16 -24.61 -0.60 -21.89
CA VAL A 16 -24.23 -1.41 -20.72
C VAL A 16 -23.27 -0.56 -19.92
N ALA A 17 -23.80 0.16 -18.92
CA ALA A 17 -22.98 0.77 -17.88
C ALA A 17 -22.28 -0.35 -17.14
N GLN A 18 -21.03 -0.61 -17.52
CA GLN A 18 -20.17 -1.51 -16.74
C GLN A 18 -19.90 -0.85 -15.40
N PRO A 19 -20.15 -1.53 -14.27
CA PRO A 19 -19.72 -1.03 -12.99
C PRO A 19 -18.19 -0.87 -13.09
N ALA A 20 -17.71 0.35 -12.97
CA ALA A 20 -16.29 0.61 -12.77
C ALA A 20 -15.92 -0.11 -11.47
N ARG A 21 -15.45 -1.34 -11.59
CA ARG A 21 -14.74 -1.99 -10.51
C ARG A 21 -13.54 -1.10 -10.28
N ALA A 22 -13.51 -0.45 -9.13
CA ALA A 22 -12.29 0.12 -8.60
C ALA A 22 -11.34 -1.07 -8.39
N GLN A 23 -10.68 -1.45 -9.46
CA GLN A 23 -9.52 -2.29 -9.39
C GLN A 23 -8.52 -1.44 -8.60
N PHE A 24 -8.19 -1.90 -7.40
CA PHE A 24 -6.87 -1.69 -6.89
C PHE A 24 -5.94 -2.28 -7.96
N ALA A 25 -5.73 -1.51 -8.97
CA ALA A 25 -4.72 -1.85 -9.93
C ALA A 25 -3.42 -1.86 -9.13
N SER A 26 -2.76 -2.98 -9.11
CA SER A 26 -1.33 -3.05 -9.37
C SER A 26 -1.09 -2.22 -10.64
N GLY A 27 -1.52 -1.00 -10.59
CA GLY A 27 -1.38 0.01 -11.62
C GLY A 27 0.02 0.51 -11.49
N GLY A 28 0.92 -0.06 -12.30
CA GLY A 28 2.27 0.40 -12.50
C GLY A 28 2.31 1.85 -13.01
N GLY A 29 1.81 2.77 -12.20
CA GLY A 29 2.12 4.18 -12.33
C GLY A 29 3.57 4.42 -11.93
N PRO A 30 4.15 5.55 -12.35
CA PRO A 30 5.50 5.92 -11.95
C PRO A 30 5.59 5.98 -10.42
N ILE A 31 6.72 5.53 -9.89
CA ILE A 31 7.09 5.76 -8.49
C ILE A 31 7.95 7.01 -8.49
N ASP A 32 7.52 8.02 -7.76
CA ASP A 32 8.27 9.25 -7.52
C ASP A 32 8.96 9.15 -6.17
N ILE A 33 10.29 9.33 -6.13
CA ILE A 33 11.09 9.16 -4.93
C ILE A 33 11.91 10.40 -4.67
N THR A 34 11.84 10.90 -3.45
CA THR A 34 12.67 11.99 -2.94
C THR A 34 13.46 11.51 -1.74
N ALA A 35 14.70 11.99 -1.61
CA ALA A 35 15.61 11.70 -0.51
C ALA A 35 16.75 12.72 -0.52
N ASP A 36 17.59 12.71 0.53
CA ASP A 36 18.79 13.57 0.60
C ASP A 36 19.90 13.05 -0.30
N GLU A 37 20.02 11.72 -0.47
CA GLU A 37 21.10 11.07 -1.21
C GLU A 37 20.59 9.91 -2.04
N LEU A 38 21.16 9.75 -3.25
CA LEU A 38 20.99 8.59 -4.12
C LEU A 38 22.36 8.01 -4.48
N GLU A 39 22.56 6.73 -4.15
CA GLU A 39 23.71 5.95 -4.59
C GLU A 39 23.23 4.89 -5.61
N LEU A 40 23.95 4.79 -6.73
CA LEU A 40 23.67 3.79 -7.77
C LEU A 40 24.80 2.76 -7.83
N VAL A 41 24.49 1.50 -7.55
CA VAL A 41 25.43 0.38 -7.56
C VAL A 41 25.16 -0.48 -8.79
N ASP A 42 25.78 -0.15 -9.89
CA ASP A 42 25.53 -0.74 -11.21
C ASP A 42 25.77 -2.26 -11.24
N ALA A 43 26.84 -2.72 -10.60
CA ALA A 43 27.18 -4.14 -10.53
C ALA A 43 26.12 -5.01 -9.83
N GLN A 44 25.28 -4.41 -8.99
CA GLN A 44 24.23 -5.09 -8.24
C GLN A 44 22.82 -4.75 -8.74
N HIS A 45 22.69 -3.88 -9.74
CA HIS A 45 21.43 -3.32 -10.21
C HIS A 45 20.60 -2.78 -9.03
N LEU A 46 21.25 -1.98 -8.17
CA LEU A 46 20.72 -1.51 -6.91
C LEU A 46 20.78 0.02 -6.85
N ALA A 47 19.65 0.64 -6.55
CA ALA A 47 19.55 2.06 -6.18
C ALA A 47 19.29 2.18 -4.68
N ILE A 48 20.12 2.94 -3.97
CA ILE A 48 20.03 3.18 -2.54
C ILE A 48 19.71 4.66 -2.31
N TRP A 49 18.55 4.90 -1.72
CA TRP A 49 18.09 6.23 -1.32
C TRP A 49 18.25 6.38 0.17
N ARG A 50 18.82 7.50 0.65
CA ARG A 50 19.06 7.76 2.08
C ARG A 50 18.61 9.16 2.47
N GLY A 51 18.17 9.29 3.71
CA GLY A 51 17.78 10.56 4.33
C GLY A 51 16.34 10.96 3.97
N ASP A 52 15.45 10.91 4.96
CA ASP A 52 14.04 11.30 4.87
C ASP A 52 13.37 10.86 3.57
N VAL A 53 13.57 9.58 3.21
CA VAL A 53 13.08 9.01 1.94
C VAL A 53 11.57 9.02 1.91
N GLU A 54 11.01 9.57 0.85
CA GLU A 54 9.59 9.51 0.54
C GLU A 54 9.38 8.96 -0.87
N ALA A 55 8.62 7.87 -0.98
CA ALA A 55 8.22 7.27 -2.26
C ALA A 55 6.71 7.38 -2.43
N LEU A 56 6.29 7.93 -3.56
CA LEU A 56 4.89 8.14 -3.93
C LEU A 56 4.53 7.27 -5.13
N GLN A 57 3.42 6.54 -5.03
CA GLN A 57 2.83 5.83 -6.15
C GLN A 57 1.31 5.98 -6.14
N GLY A 58 0.80 6.79 -7.03
CA GLY A 58 -0.62 7.14 -7.04
C GLY A 58 -1.03 7.84 -5.74
N ARG A 59 -1.86 7.17 -4.93
CA ARG A 59 -2.32 7.68 -3.63
C ARG A 59 -1.60 7.04 -2.44
N ASN A 60 -0.68 6.14 -2.71
CA ASN A 60 0.10 5.46 -1.69
C ASN A 60 1.42 6.20 -1.48
N ARG A 61 1.85 6.27 -0.22
CA ARG A 61 3.09 6.89 0.20
C ARG A 61 3.85 5.92 1.10
N MET A 62 5.14 5.79 0.86
CA MET A 62 6.08 5.10 1.75
C MET A 62 7.12 6.09 2.25
N ARG A 63 7.45 6.03 3.54
CA ARG A 63 8.53 6.81 4.14
C ARG A 63 9.46 5.88 4.90
N ALA A 64 10.77 6.18 4.85
CA ALA A 64 11.80 5.43 5.56
C ALA A 64 13.08 6.29 5.69
N GLU A 65 14.06 5.84 6.48
CA GLU A 65 15.38 6.45 6.48
C GLU A 65 16.25 5.98 5.30
N VAL A 66 16.05 4.72 4.88
CA VAL A 66 16.74 4.12 3.74
C VAL A 66 15.76 3.34 2.88
N LEU A 67 15.89 3.46 1.56
CA LEU A 67 15.12 2.70 0.58
C LEU A 67 16.06 2.09 -0.45
N ASN A 68 16.11 0.77 -0.49
CA ASN A 68 16.90 -0.02 -1.44
C ASN A 68 15.98 -0.57 -2.53
N ILE A 69 16.25 -0.27 -3.78
CA ILE A 69 15.48 -0.74 -4.93
C ILE A 69 16.35 -1.67 -5.75
N TYR A 70 15.94 -2.93 -5.82
CA TYR A 70 16.59 -3.98 -6.60
C TYR A 70 15.88 -4.16 -7.93
N PHE A 71 16.66 -4.18 -9.00
CA PHE A 71 16.19 -4.40 -10.36
C PHE A 71 16.61 -5.78 -10.86
N ASN A 72 15.82 -6.38 -11.76
CA ASN A 72 16.06 -7.75 -12.22
C ASN A 72 17.17 -7.87 -13.28
N GLY A 73 17.86 -6.78 -13.59
CA GLY A 73 18.85 -6.76 -14.66
C GLY A 73 18.28 -7.21 -16.01
N VAL A 74 18.49 -6.50 -17.07
CA VAL A 74 18.27 -7.03 -18.41
C VAL A 74 19.64 -7.40 -18.97
N SER A 75 19.82 -8.65 -19.39
CA SER A 75 20.96 -9.05 -20.20
C SER A 75 20.87 -8.31 -21.53
N SER A 76 21.39 -7.09 -21.58
CA SER A 76 21.52 -6.38 -22.85
C SER A 76 22.71 -6.97 -23.60
N SER A 77 22.44 -7.83 -24.57
CA SER A 77 23.35 -8.13 -25.65
C SER A 77 23.47 -6.91 -26.60
N GLY A 78 24.05 -5.82 -26.09
CA GLY A 78 24.18 -4.57 -26.80
C GLY A 78 25.05 -3.60 -26.03
N GLY A 79 26.35 -3.86 -25.95
CA GLY A 79 27.32 -3.00 -25.31
C GLY A 79 27.41 -1.64 -26.01
N GLY A 80 26.89 -0.60 -25.36
CA GLY A 80 27.20 0.79 -25.59
C GLY A 80 27.92 1.33 -24.37
N SER A 81 29.26 1.38 -24.43
CA SER A 81 30.05 2.12 -23.44
C SER A 81 29.60 3.59 -23.41
N GLY A 82 28.89 4.00 -22.39
CA GLY A 82 28.45 5.38 -22.21
C GLY A 82 27.01 5.61 -21.79
N ALA A 83 26.24 4.56 -21.46
CA ALA A 83 24.91 4.73 -20.90
C ALA A 83 25.00 5.30 -19.47
N ALA A 84 24.15 6.27 -19.16
CA ALA A 84 24.03 6.77 -17.79
C ALA A 84 23.64 5.62 -16.85
N PRO A 85 24.13 5.61 -15.58
CA PRO A 85 23.80 4.57 -14.61
C PRO A 85 22.29 4.38 -14.48
N GLY A 86 21.84 3.12 -14.36
CA GLY A 86 20.42 2.77 -14.20
C GLY A 86 19.59 2.68 -15.48
N ARG A 87 20.13 3.01 -16.64
CA ARG A 87 19.34 3.07 -17.90
C ARG A 87 18.83 1.71 -18.39
N ASN A 88 19.48 0.62 -18.03
CA ASN A 88 19.17 -0.75 -18.49
C ASN A 88 19.02 -1.73 -17.33
N TRP A 89 18.60 -1.27 -16.15
CA TRP A 89 18.49 -2.15 -14.99
C TRP A 89 17.25 -3.06 -15.01
N GLY A 90 16.38 -2.90 -16.00
CA GLY A 90 15.19 -3.72 -16.13
C GLY A 90 14.05 -3.23 -15.24
N LYS A 91 13.23 -4.19 -14.81
CA LYS A 91 12.08 -3.89 -13.94
C LYS A 91 12.47 -3.97 -12.48
N VAL A 92 11.79 -3.20 -11.65
CA VAL A 92 11.91 -3.34 -10.19
C VAL A 92 11.48 -4.75 -9.79
N GLN A 93 12.33 -5.42 -9.03
CA GLN A 93 12.11 -6.76 -8.51
C GLN A 93 11.64 -6.71 -7.06
N ARG A 94 12.33 -5.91 -6.25
CA ARG A 94 12.09 -5.79 -4.82
C ARG A 94 12.42 -4.39 -4.34
N ILE A 95 11.66 -3.92 -3.36
CA ILE A 95 11.93 -2.68 -2.62
C ILE A 95 12.08 -3.05 -1.16
N VAL A 96 13.16 -2.58 -0.51
CA VAL A 96 13.43 -2.77 0.90
C VAL A 96 13.53 -1.40 1.57
N ALA A 97 12.67 -1.16 2.56
CA ALA A 97 12.66 0.06 3.36
C ALA A 97 13.18 -0.25 4.77
N GLU A 98 14.06 0.59 5.27
CA GLU A 98 14.72 0.39 6.57
C GLU A 98 14.59 1.62 7.45
N ASN A 99 14.36 1.38 8.72
CA ASN A 99 14.22 2.35 9.79
C ASN A 99 13.04 3.31 9.61
N LYS A 100 12.20 3.40 10.64
CA LYS A 100 11.03 4.28 10.69
C LYS A 100 10.14 4.14 9.44
N VAL A 101 9.85 2.91 9.08
CA VAL A 101 9.04 2.61 7.89
C VAL A 101 7.59 2.97 8.15
N PHE A 102 7.03 3.79 7.25
CA PHE A 102 5.60 4.12 7.22
C PHE A 102 5.05 3.79 5.83
N TYR A 103 3.98 3.03 5.79
CA TYR A 103 3.17 2.83 4.60
C TYR A 103 1.82 3.50 4.81
N ILE A 104 1.49 4.46 3.98
CA ILE A 104 0.29 5.29 4.09
C ILE A 104 -0.53 5.09 2.82
N SER A 105 -1.76 4.65 2.98
CA SER A 105 -2.77 4.54 1.93
C SER A 105 -3.99 5.39 2.28
N PRO A 106 -4.94 5.60 1.38
CA PRO A 106 -6.16 6.36 1.68
C PRO A 106 -7.00 5.78 2.82
N SER A 107 -6.87 4.47 3.08
CA SER A 107 -7.69 3.76 4.07
C SER A 107 -6.98 3.46 5.36
N GLN A 108 -5.65 3.38 5.36
CA GLN A 108 -4.89 2.93 6.53
C GLN A 108 -3.45 3.44 6.52
N THR A 109 -2.87 3.48 7.69
CA THR A 109 -1.43 3.72 7.90
C THR A 109 -0.85 2.51 8.63
N ALA A 110 0.26 1.98 8.11
CA ALA A 110 1.06 0.96 8.79
C ALA A 110 2.44 1.52 9.09
N ARG A 111 3.00 1.22 10.27
CA ARG A 111 4.39 1.53 10.62
C ARG A 111 5.11 0.29 11.09
N GLY A 112 6.44 0.30 10.99
CA GLY A 112 7.34 -0.72 11.51
C GLY A 112 8.79 -0.28 11.33
N ASP A 113 9.73 -1.19 11.58
CA ASP A 113 11.15 -0.89 11.47
C ASP A 113 11.73 -1.27 10.11
N HIS A 114 11.15 -2.28 9.48
CA HIS A 114 11.62 -2.81 8.21
C HIS A 114 10.43 -3.19 7.31
N GLY A 115 10.52 -2.86 6.04
CA GLY A 115 9.51 -3.13 5.03
C GLY A 115 10.10 -3.76 3.78
N VAL A 116 9.44 -4.77 3.23
CA VAL A 116 9.82 -5.40 1.96
C VAL A 116 8.60 -5.48 1.06
N TYR A 117 8.75 -5.01 -0.17
CA TYR A 117 7.78 -5.23 -1.23
C TYR A 117 8.38 -6.12 -2.31
N GLU A 118 7.82 -7.31 -2.47
CA GLU A 118 8.17 -8.27 -3.51
C GLU A 118 7.23 -8.13 -4.70
N MET A 119 7.76 -7.64 -5.82
CA MET A 119 6.96 -7.38 -7.03
C MET A 119 6.39 -8.66 -7.65
N ALA A 120 7.11 -9.77 -7.60
CA ALA A 120 6.68 -11.03 -8.21
C ALA A 120 5.42 -11.61 -7.56
N SER A 121 5.31 -11.51 -6.23
CA SER A 121 4.16 -11.98 -5.45
C SER A 121 3.15 -10.88 -5.14
N ASP A 122 3.49 -9.61 -5.44
CA ASP A 122 2.71 -8.43 -5.09
C ASP A 122 2.39 -8.38 -3.57
N THR A 123 3.42 -8.66 -2.77
CA THR A 123 3.31 -8.82 -1.33
C THR A 123 4.15 -7.79 -0.60
N ILE A 124 3.54 -7.06 0.33
CA ILE A 124 4.23 -6.17 1.27
C ILE A 124 4.36 -6.90 2.61
N THR A 125 5.56 -6.93 3.16
CA THR A 125 5.84 -7.41 4.51
C THR A 125 6.45 -6.28 5.33
N ILE A 126 5.87 -5.98 6.50
CA ILE A 126 6.40 -5.00 7.46
C ILE A 126 6.70 -5.74 8.76
N THR A 127 7.86 -5.47 9.35
CA THR A 127 8.31 -6.11 10.59
C THR A 127 8.88 -5.08 11.58
N GLY A 128 8.95 -5.47 12.85
CA GLY A 128 9.45 -4.64 13.94
C GLY A 128 8.41 -3.67 14.47
N ASP A 129 7.88 -3.93 15.67
CA ASP A 129 6.86 -3.11 16.37
C ASP A 129 5.76 -2.56 15.43
N VAL A 130 5.09 -3.49 14.74
CA VAL A 130 4.14 -3.12 13.68
C VAL A 130 2.84 -2.60 14.27
N ILE A 131 2.45 -1.40 13.85
CA ILE A 131 1.15 -0.80 14.18
C ILE A 131 0.42 -0.48 12.89
N VAL A 132 -0.83 -0.92 12.79
CA VAL A 132 -1.75 -0.55 11.71
C VAL A 132 -2.88 0.27 12.30
N ALA A 133 -3.12 1.47 11.75
CA ALA A 133 -4.22 2.34 12.10
C ALA A 133 -5.18 2.51 10.92
N GLN A 134 -6.48 2.35 11.18
CA GLN A 134 -7.56 2.57 10.22
C GLN A 134 -8.70 3.33 10.91
N GLY A 135 -8.85 4.61 10.59
CA GLY A 135 -9.74 5.49 11.34
C GLY A 135 -9.33 5.53 12.82
N GLN A 136 -10.24 5.13 13.71
CA GLN A 136 -9.98 5.04 15.15
C GLN A 136 -9.47 3.66 15.59
N SER A 137 -9.55 2.66 14.70
CA SER A 137 -9.15 1.28 14.99
C SER A 137 -7.63 1.13 14.87
N VAL A 138 -7.04 0.36 15.78
CA VAL A 138 -5.58 0.13 15.81
C VAL A 138 -5.31 -1.34 16.06
N VAL A 139 -4.37 -1.91 15.28
CA VAL A 139 -3.86 -3.27 15.47
C VAL A 139 -2.36 -3.20 15.67
N HIS A 140 -1.87 -3.91 16.68
CA HIS A 140 -0.46 -4.01 17.04
C HIS A 140 0.04 -5.46 16.96
N GLY A 141 1.25 -5.66 16.42
CA GLY A 141 1.88 -6.96 16.30
C GLY A 141 3.36 -6.81 15.90
N GLU A 142 4.01 -7.90 15.47
CA GLU A 142 5.42 -7.88 15.12
C GLU A 142 5.71 -8.00 13.63
N LYS A 143 4.79 -8.64 12.89
CA LYS A 143 4.89 -8.80 11.45
C LYS A 143 3.53 -8.67 10.81
N LEU A 144 3.44 -7.82 9.80
CA LEU A 144 2.30 -7.67 8.92
C LEU A 144 2.69 -8.16 7.52
N THR A 145 1.86 -8.98 6.92
CA THR A 145 1.98 -9.37 5.51
C THR A 145 0.70 -8.98 4.79
N ILE A 146 0.81 -8.26 3.69
CA ILE A 146 -0.30 -7.77 2.87
C ILE A 146 -0.15 -8.31 1.46
N ASP A 147 -1.15 -9.01 0.96
CA ASP A 147 -1.32 -9.28 -0.47
C ASP A 147 -2.00 -8.06 -1.10
N VAL A 148 -1.27 -7.35 -1.96
CA VAL A 148 -1.73 -6.07 -2.53
C VAL A 148 -2.88 -6.27 -3.51
N LYS A 149 -2.92 -7.44 -4.21
CA LYS A 149 -3.97 -7.75 -5.20
C LYS A 149 -5.32 -8.00 -4.56
N THR A 150 -5.31 -8.74 -3.46
CA THR A 150 -6.54 -9.17 -2.78
C THR A 150 -6.91 -8.25 -1.61
N GLY A 151 -5.96 -7.46 -1.11
CA GLY A 151 -6.11 -6.69 0.12
C GLY A 151 -6.10 -7.56 1.39
N HIS A 152 -5.81 -8.87 1.25
CA HIS A 152 -5.72 -9.76 2.40
C HIS A 152 -4.48 -9.42 3.24
N ALA A 153 -4.69 -9.20 4.54
CA ALA A 153 -3.62 -8.84 5.46
C ALA A 153 -3.59 -9.79 6.66
N VAL A 154 -2.40 -10.24 7.02
CA VAL A 154 -2.17 -11.10 8.19
C VAL A 154 -1.19 -10.43 9.12
N MET A 155 -1.61 -10.22 10.37
CA MET A 155 -0.75 -9.74 11.46
C MET A 155 -0.39 -10.92 12.36
N VAL A 156 0.89 -11.08 12.66
CA VAL A 156 1.38 -12.11 13.57
C VAL A 156 2.29 -11.52 14.65
N SER A 157 2.46 -12.26 15.72
CA SER A 157 3.39 -11.98 16.82
C SER A 157 4.06 -13.28 17.23
N ASN A 158 5.25 -13.20 17.80
CA ASN A 158 5.99 -14.35 18.33
C ASN A 158 5.38 -14.89 19.64
N ALA A 159 4.65 -14.02 20.37
CA ALA A 159 4.01 -14.42 21.62
C ALA A 159 2.76 -15.26 21.36
N ARG A 160 2.69 -16.44 21.98
CA ARG A 160 1.58 -17.39 21.85
C ARG A 160 1.04 -17.76 23.22
N GLY A 161 -0.25 -18.10 23.26
CA GLY A 161 -0.92 -18.54 24.49
C GLY A 161 -1.58 -17.42 25.29
N ARG A 162 -2.53 -17.80 26.14
CA ARG A 162 -3.28 -16.86 26.98
C ARG A 162 -2.35 -16.23 28.02
N GLY A 163 -2.39 -14.92 28.17
CA GLY A 163 -1.60 -14.17 29.15
C GLY A 163 -0.16 -13.86 28.71
N ALA A 164 0.31 -14.33 27.56
CA ALA A 164 1.63 -13.94 27.03
C ALA A 164 1.62 -12.45 26.64
N SER A 165 2.65 -11.71 27.06
CA SER A 165 2.89 -10.35 26.60
C SER A 165 3.32 -10.36 25.13
N GLY A 166 3.07 -9.27 24.39
CA GLY A 166 3.49 -9.13 22.99
C GLY A 166 2.61 -9.87 21.97
N ARG A 167 1.43 -10.37 22.35
CA ARG A 167 0.46 -10.94 21.38
C ARG A 167 -0.11 -9.87 20.48
N VAL A 168 -0.59 -10.28 19.30
CA VAL A 168 -1.38 -9.39 18.44
C VAL A 168 -2.55 -8.84 19.24
N ARG A 169 -2.68 -7.51 19.25
CA ARG A 169 -3.73 -6.78 19.94
C ARG A 169 -4.45 -5.86 18.97
N GLY A 170 -5.78 -5.94 18.93
CA GLY A 170 -6.63 -5.03 18.16
C GLY A 170 -7.57 -4.25 19.08
N ILE A 171 -7.75 -2.97 18.78
CA ILE A 171 -8.77 -2.10 19.36
C ILE A 171 -9.64 -1.64 18.21
N PHE A 172 -10.90 -1.99 18.22
CA PHE A 172 -11.84 -1.66 17.16
C PHE A 172 -12.97 -0.81 17.72
N TYR A 173 -13.28 0.27 17.00
CA TYR A 173 -14.42 1.13 17.31
C TYR A 173 -15.55 0.81 16.33
N PRO A 174 -16.65 0.22 16.76
CA PRO A 174 -17.82 0.02 15.90
C PRO A 174 -18.35 1.39 15.46
N ASN A 175 -18.61 1.55 14.16
CA ASN A 175 -19.00 2.83 13.57
C ASN A 175 -20.36 3.40 14.02
N ASN A 176 -21.02 2.81 15.02
CA ASN A 176 -22.37 3.16 15.49
C ASN A 176 -22.46 3.49 16.98
N ILE A 177 -21.37 3.90 17.63
CA ILE A 177 -21.51 4.52 18.92
C ILE A 177 -21.71 6.02 18.70
N THR A 178 -22.96 6.45 18.48
CA THR A 178 -23.39 7.79 18.90
C THR A 178 -23.02 7.87 20.38
N PRO A 179 -22.29 8.89 20.86
CA PRO A 179 -22.13 9.08 22.29
C PRO A 179 -23.55 9.21 22.85
N THR A 180 -24.06 8.16 23.48
CA THR A 180 -25.28 8.27 24.30
C THR A 180 -24.89 9.22 25.37
N ASP A 181 -25.61 10.36 25.46
CA ASP A 181 -25.51 11.32 26.51
C ASP A 181 -25.31 10.59 27.86
N GLY A 182 -24.22 10.95 28.53
CA GLY A 182 -23.97 10.42 29.88
C GLY A 182 -25.19 10.62 30.76
N PRO A 183 -25.37 9.81 31.81
CA PRO A 183 -26.57 9.88 32.64
C PRO A 183 -26.78 11.31 33.10
N THR A 184 -27.93 11.85 32.75
CA THR A 184 -28.40 13.18 33.19
C THR A 184 -28.26 13.24 34.71
N PRO A 185 -27.51 14.19 35.29
CA PRO A 185 -27.41 14.31 36.73
C PRO A 185 -28.81 14.55 37.31
N PRO A 186 -29.14 13.92 38.44
CA PRO A 186 -30.45 14.10 39.06
C PRO A 186 -30.67 15.57 39.38
N PRO A 187 -31.92 16.08 39.24
CA PRO A 187 -32.23 17.47 39.54
C PRO A 187 -31.87 17.78 41.00
N SER A 188 -31.02 18.79 41.18
CA SER A 188 -30.67 19.31 42.49
C SER A 188 -31.95 19.82 43.17
N ARG A 189 -32.35 19.17 44.26
CA ARG A 189 -33.36 19.75 45.16
C ARG A 189 -32.73 20.94 45.87
N LEU A 190 -33.23 22.11 45.55
CA LEU A 190 -32.99 23.31 46.35
C LEU A 190 -33.83 23.23 47.60
N PRO A 191 -33.32 23.75 48.71
CA PRO A 191 -34.00 23.76 50.00
C PRO A 191 -35.22 24.67 50.06
#